data_f7755a5da68c65aef318160d30904a76
#
_entry.id   f7755a5da68c65aef318160d30904a76
#
_cell.length_a   1.000
_cell.length_b   1.000
_cell.length_c   1.000
_cell.angle_alpha   90.00
_cell.angle_beta   90.00
_cell.angle_gamma   90.00
#
_symmetry.space_group_name_H-M   'P 1'
#
loop_
_entity.id
_entity.type
_entity.pdbx_description
1 polymer ?
#
loop_
_entity_poly.entity_id
_entity_poly.type
_entity_poly.pdbx_seq_one_letter_code
_entity_poly.pdbx_strand_id
1 'polypeptide(L)'
;MSEVVHKYRVLIVASHPVQYAAPLFRLMSKHPQLDIQVAYCSLQGVKAGFDAGFGIEVAWDIPLLDGYPWVQIENNSPKPKLGSFFGLINLGLWNLIRKDKFDAVIFYTGYNCLSFWIAAIAVKLKFNKLLFSTDASVLEPRDQKRWKIWLKKMLLPRIFQLADIVMVTSTLGKQMIHSLGIAEQNIALTPYTVDNDRWISEANQVDVKAVRKQWNIPENATVLLFCAKLQHWKRPDDVLRAFAQADVHNSYLVFAGEGPLRAELELETDSLGLTDRVKFLGFVNQSHLSSMYRSADLFILSSDYEPFGLVVNEAMLCGCPVIVSDRVGSRYDLVKHGETGYVYPCGNIEALAKIIQEVLPDHECLQKVGTAAIKRMESWSPHEYIKAVIKALEISTSRI
;
A
#
# COMPACT_ATOMS: atom_id res chain seq x y z
N MET A 1 -33.89 -16.46 19.77
CA MET A 1 -32.79 -16.08 20.70
C MET A 1 -31.74 -15.42 19.82
N SER A 2 -31.53 -14.11 19.93
CA SER A 2 -30.44 -13.44 19.24
C SER A 2 -29.13 -13.97 19.83
N GLU A 3 -28.31 -14.62 19.02
CA GLU A 3 -26.93 -14.94 19.44
C GLU A 3 -26.27 -13.64 19.92
N VAL A 4 -25.80 -13.68 21.16
CA VAL A 4 -25.01 -12.56 21.69
C VAL A 4 -23.69 -12.58 20.93
N VAL A 5 -23.58 -11.73 19.92
CA VAL A 5 -22.36 -11.59 19.13
C VAL A 5 -21.27 -11.06 20.05
N HIS A 6 -20.20 -11.83 20.27
CA HIS A 6 -19.07 -11.41 21.10
C HIS A 6 -18.39 -10.19 20.47
N LYS A 7 -18.21 -9.14 21.25
CA LYS A 7 -17.55 -7.90 20.81
C LYS A 7 -16.12 -7.84 21.37
N TYR A 8 -15.12 -7.97 20.50
CA TYR A 8 -13.70 -7.92 20.87
C TYR A 8 -13.23 -6.50 21.10
N ARG A 9 -12.66 -6.22 22.26
CA ARG A 9 -12.01 -4.95 22.56
C ARG A 9 -10.54 -4.98 22.13
N VAL A 10 -10.19 -4.24 21.10
CA VAL A 10 -8.89 -4.32 20.41
C VAL A 10 -8.14 -3.01 20.49
N LEU A 11 -6.91 -3.03 20.98
CA LEU A 11 -5.97 -1.93 20.86
C LEU A 11 -5.14 -2.09 19.59
N ILE A 12 -5.11 -1.05 18.75
CA ILE A 12 -4.22 -0.98 17.57
C ILE A 12 -3.08 -0.03 17.91
N VAL A 13 -1.84 -0.52 17.93
CA VAL A 13 -0.65 0.32 18.15
C VAL A 13 -0.03 0.65 16.80
N ALA A 14 -0.13 1.90 16.38
CA ALA A 14 0.37 2.39 15.10
C ALA A 14 1.50 3.40 15.27
N SER A 15 2.49 3.37 14.39
CA SER A 15 3.61 4.32 14.41
C SER A 15 3.14 5.75 14.15
N HIS A 16 2.30 5.95 13.15
CA HIS A 16 1.71 7.24 12.76
C HIS A 16 0.48 7.03 11.87
N PRO A 17 -0.38 8.02 11.69
CA PRO A 17 -1.51 7.96 10.76
C PRO A 17 -1.05 7.84 9.31
N VAL A 18 -1.70 6.97 8.54
CA VAL A 18 -1.44 6.76 7.11
C VAL A 18 -2.74 6.66 6.32
N GLN A 19 -2.71 7.08 5.06
CA GLN A 19 -3.88 7.31 4.22
C GLN A 19 -4.74 6.04 4.00
N TYR A 20 -4.11 4.90 3.83
CA TYR A 20 -4.79 3.63 3.58
C TYR A 20 -5.32 2.96 4.86
N ALA A 21 -4.74 3.25 6.03
CA ALA A 21 -5.17 2.67 7.29
C ALA A 21 -6.35 3.42 7.93
N ALA A 22 -6.43 4.74 7.79
CA ALA A 22 -7.49 5.55 8.37
C ALA A 22 -8.90 5.11 7.92
N PRO A 23 -9.19 4.90 6.62
CA PRO A 23 -10.48 4.36 6.17
C PRO A 23 -10.77 2.97 6.74
N LEU A 24 -9.77 2.11 6.80
CA LEU A 24 -9.91 0.78 7.37
C LEU A 24 -10.28 0.84 8.86
N PHE A 25 -9.64 1.70 9.64
CA PHE A 25 -9.97 1.87 11.07
C PHE A 25 -11.38 2.44 11.27
N ARG A 26 -11.86 3.32 10.37
CA ARG A 26 -13.27 3.79 10.38
C ARG A 26 -14.25 2.64 10.17
N LEU A 27 -13.98 1.74 9.24
CA LEU A 27 -14.83 0.57 8.98
C LEU A 27 -14.76 -0.42 10.15
N MET A 28 -13.58 -0.69 10.69
CA MET A 28 -13.41 -1.54 11.88
C MET A 28 -14.18 -1.00 13.09
N SER A 29 -14.15 0.33 13.33
CA SER A 29 -14.84 0.95 14.47
C SER A 29 -16.37 0.86 14.38
N LYS A 30 -16.91 0.71 13.17
CA LYS A 30 -18.34 0.54 12.90
C LYS A 30 -18.80 -0.93 12.93
N HIS A 31 -17.87 -1.87 12.94
CA HIS A 31 -18.21 -3.29 12.89
C HIS A 31 -18.75 -3.79 14.24
N PRO A 32 -19.92 -4.51 14.26
CA PRO A 32 -20.58 -4.90 15.51
C PRO A 32 -19.74 -5.79 16.43
N GLN A 33 -18.82 -6.58 15.89
CA GLN A 33 -17.95 -7.47 16.67
C GLN A 33 -16.66 -6.81 17.14
N LEU A 34 -16.40 -5.54 16.81
CA LEU A 34 -15.15 -4.86 17.15
C LEU A 34 -15.41 -3.60 17.99
N ASP A 35 -14.65 -3.44 19.06
CA ASP A 35 -14.49 -2.21 19.82
C ASP A 35 -13.02 -1.82 19.77
N ILE A 36 -12.67 -0.98 18.79
CA ILE A 36 -11.26 -0.62 18.54
C ILE A 36 -10.88 0.68 19.22
N GLN A 37 -9.63 0.77 19.64
CA GLN A 37 -8.95 2.01 20.00
C GLN A 37 -7.58 2.05 19.30
N VAL A 38 -7.24 3.15 18.65
CA VAL A 38 -5.94 3.31 17.95
C VAL A 38 -5.01 4.17 18.79
N ALA A 39 -3.84 3.64 19.17
CA ALA A 39 -2.78 4.36 19.87
C ALA A 39 -1.66 4.72 18.87
N TYR A 40 -1.51 6.01 18.60
CA TYR A 40 -0.47 6.54 17.72
C TYR A 40 0.79 6.91 18.50
N CYS A 41 1.94 6.38 18.07
CA CYS A 41 3.26 6.74 18.62
C CYS A 41 3.72 8.14 18.17
N SER A 42 3.23 8.63 17.04
CA SER A 42 3.51 9.94 16.47
C SER A 42 2.30 10.41 15.66
N LEU A 43 2.11 11.71 15.53
CA LEU A 43 1.13 12.30 14.59
C LEU A 43 1.80 12.87 13.33
N GLN A 44 3.00 12.40 13.00
CA GLN A 44 3.65 12.79 11.74
C GLN A 44 2.76 12.38 10.55
N GLY A 45 2.63 13.29 9.58
CA GLY A 45 1.77 13.11 8.40
C GLY A 45 0.35 13.71 8.54
N VAL A 46 -0.09 14.07 9.76
CA VAL A 46 -1.38 14.78 9.96
C VAL A 46 -1.28 16.26 9.53
N LYS A 47 -0.12 16.87 9.74
CA LYS A 47 0.18 18.22 9.29
C LYS A 47 1.15 18.18 8.11
N ALA A 48 1.19 19.27 7.35
CA ALA A 48 2.18 19.46 6.31
C ALA A 48 3.60 19.17 6.84
N GLY A 49 4.38 18.46 6.06
CA GLY A 49 5.76 18.12 6.40
C GLY A 49 6.58 17.73 5.18
N PHE A 50 7.89 17.90 5.28
CA PHE A 50 8.79 17.54 4.19
C PHE A 50 8.85 16.02 3.98
N ASP A 51 8.44 15.56 2.78
CA ASP A 51 8.62 14.18 2.35
C ASP A 51 9.89 14.05 1.51
N ALA A 52 10.92 13.44 2.06
CA ALA A 52 12.22 13.28 1.40
C ALA A 52 12.13 12.42 0.12
N GLY A 53 11.07 11.63 -0.05
CA GLY A 53 10.88 10.81 -1.22
C GLY A 53 10.29 11.56 -2.41
N PHE A 54 9.43 12.54 -2.16
CA PHE A 54 8.96 13.49 -3.15
C PHE A 54 9.88 14.71 -3.29
N GLY A 55 10.68 15.04 -2.25
CA GLY A 55 11.52 16.23 -2.22
C GLY A 55 10.76 17.55 -2.00
N ILE A 56 9.52 17.49 -1.55
CA ILE A 56 8.61 18.62 -1.33
C ILE A 56 7.89 18.52 0.02
N GLU A 57 7.28 19.61 0.46
CA GLU A 57 6.29 19.57 1.54
C GLU A 57 4.99 18.92 1.07
N VAL A 58 4.49 17.96 1.85
CA VAL A 58 3.26 17.25 1.58
C VAL A 58 2.28 17.44 2.74
N ALA A 59 1.07 17.85 2.43
CA ALA A 59 -0.09 17.80 3.31
C ALA A 59 -1.13 16.91 2.67
N TRP A 60 -1.54 15.84 3.36
CA TRP A 60 -2.59 14.97 2.84
C TRP A 60 -3.94 15.66 2.93
N ASP A 61 -4.71 15.64 1.85
CA ASP A 61 -6.01 16.31 1.70
C ASP A 61 -7.21 15.43 2.08
N ILE A 62 -6.94 14.32 2.76
CA ILE A 62 -7.96 13.43 3.32
C ILE A 62 -7.88 13.36 4.84
N PRO A 63 -9.03 13.19 5.54
CA PRO A 63 -9.02 13.11 7.00
C PRO A 63 -8.33 11.82 7.48
N LEU A 64 -7.27 11.94 8.28
CA LEU A 64 -6.50 10.80 8.77
C LEU A 64 -6.93 10.32 10.16
N LEU A 65 -7.61 11.15 10.95
CA LEU A 65 -7.93 10.87 12.36
C LEU A 65 -9.44 10.79 12.64
N ASP A 66 -10.29 11.12 11.67
CA ASP A 66 -11.73 11.23 11.88
C ASP A 66 -12.44 9.87 11.78
N GLY A 67 -13.50 9.71 12.59
CA GLY A 67 -14.45 8.61 12.45
C GLY A 67 -14.07 7.31 13.13
N TYR A 68 -13.05 7.30 14.00
CA TYR A 68 -12.69 6.18 14.88
C TYR A 68 -12.03 6.66 16.18
N PRO A 69 -12.10 5.90 17.29
CA PRO A 69 -11.45 6.27 18.54
C PRO A 69 -9.92 6.17 18.44
N TRP A 70 -9.23 7.22 18.79
CA TRP A 70 -7.76 7.22 18.83
C TRP A 70 -7.21 8.02 20.02
N VAL A 71 -5.95 7.76 20.35
CA VAL A 71 -5.16 8.48 21.34
C VAL A 71 -3.72 8.63 20.86
N GLN A 72 -3.15 9.80 21.09
CA GLN A 72 -1.70 9.99 20.91
C GLN A 72 -0.98 9.60 22.19
N ILE A 73 0.05 8.77 22.07
CA ILE A 73 0.96 8.46 23.16
C ILE A 73 2.20 9.35 23.03
N GLU A 74 2.52 10.05 24.10
CA GLU A 74 3.69 10.94 24.13
C GLU A 74 4.95 10.20 23.71
N ASN A 75 5.73 10.82 22.80
CA ASN A 75 7.01 10.29 22.37
C ASN A 75 8.15 10.92 23.19
N ASN A 76 8.75 10.14 24.06
CA ASN A 76 9.84 10.53 24.96
C ASN A 76 11.23 10.46 24.28
N SER A 77 11.29 10.27 22.96
CA SER A 77 12.56 10.26 22.23
C SER A 77 13.22 11.64 22.22
N PRO A 78 14.53 11.75 22.54
CA PRO A 78 15.26 13.01 22.42
C PRO A 78 15.48 13.44 20.96
N LYS A 79 15.32 12.49 19.99
CA LYS A 79 15.44 12.73 18.55
C LYS A 79 14.29 11.99 17.82
N PRO A 80 13.06 12.53 17.88
CA PRO A 80 11.90 11.93 17.24
C PRO A 80 12.12 11.75 15.74
N LYS A 81 12.02 10.52 15.25
CA LYS A 81 12.19 10.20 13.82
C LYS A 81 11.56 8.84 13.50
N LEU A 82 10.68 8.80 12.51
CA LEU A 82 10.19 7.53 11.97
C LEU A 82 11.33 6.74 11.31
N GLY A 83 11.26 5.40 11.42
CA GLY A 83 12.26 4.51 10.83
C GLY A 83 13.59 4.39 11.60
N SER A 84 13.71 5.04 12.77
CA SER A 84 14.86 4.90 13.68
C SER A 84 14.47 4.15 14.93
N PHE A 85 15.34 3.25 15.43
CA PHE A 85 15.04 2.42 16.60
C PHE A 85 14.67 3.26 17.84
N PHE A 86 15.46 4.27 18.15
CA PHE A 86 15.22 5.20 19.26
C PHE A 86 14.38 6.42 18.88
N GLY A 87 13.88 6.49 17.65
CA GLY A 87 13.07 7.61 17.20
C GLY A 87 11.64 7.62 17.73
N LEU A 88 11.12 6.46 18.13
CA LEU A 88 9.84 6.28 18.82
C LEU A 88 10.07 5.58 20.16
N ILE A 89 9.83 6.31 21.26
CA ILE A 89 9.92 5.84 22.65
C ILE A 89 8.65 6.29 23.39
N ASN A 90 7.61 5.46 23.35
CA ASN A 90 6.31 5.82 23.91
C ASN A 90 6.06 5.00 25.21
N LEU A 91 6.59 5.48 26.33
CA LEU A 91 6.46 4.81 27.63
C LEU A 91 5.01 4.68 28.10
N GLY A 92 4.14 5.61 27.67
CA GLY A 92 2.70 5.58 27.97
C GLY A 92 1.98 4.33 27.46
N LEU A 93 2.51 3.65 26.40
CA LEU A 93 1.96 2.37 25.92
C LEU A 93 1.94 1.29 27.01
N TRP A 94 2.96 1.26 27.85
CA TRP A 94 3.01 0.35 29.00
C TRP A 94 1.80 0.54 29.92
N ASN A 95 1.51 1.77 30.29
CA ASN A 95 0.40 2.10 31.17
C ASN A 95 -0.95 1.82 30.53
N LEU A 96 -1.13 2.21 29.26
CA LEU A 96 -2.36 1.98 28.51
C LEU A 96 -2.68 0.49 28.42
N ILE A 97 -1.72 -0.34 28.02
CA ILE A 97 -1.92 -1.79 27.87
C ILE A 97 -2.18 -2.46 29.22
N ARG A 98 -1.48 -2.04 30.28
CA ARG A 98 -1.60 -2.69 31.60
C ARG A 98 -2.86 -2.29 32.36
N LYS A 99 -3.35 -1.06 32.23
CA LYS A 99 -4.52 -0.56 32.95
C LYS A 99 -5.85 -0.97 32.32
N ASP A 100 -5.95 -0.87 30.98
CA ASP A 100 -7.19 -1.15 30.26
C ASP A 100 -7.35 -2.64 29.95
N LYS A 101 -8.61 -3.07 29.81
CA LYS A 101 -8.93 -4.47 29.44
C LYS A 101 -9.10 -4.55 27.93
N PHE A 102 -8.09 -5.07 27.24
CA PHE A 102 -8.15 -5.42 25.83
C PHE A 102 -8.12 -6.94 25.68
N ASP A 103 -8.88 -7.48 24.74
CA ASP A 103 -8.82 -8.91 24.37
C ASP A 103 -7.59 -9.19 23.54
N ALA A 104 -7.22 -8.23 22.68
CA ALA A 104 -6.04 -8.32 21.82
C ALA A 104 -5.39 -6.97 21.57
N VAL A 105 -4.11 -7.01 21.22
CA VAL A 105 -3.35 -5.84 20.74
C VAL A 105 -2.80 -6.15 19.36
N ILE A 106 -3.15 -5.33 18.37
CA ILE A 106 -2.66 -5.42 17.00
C ILE A 106 -1.54 -4.41 16.79
N PHE A 107 -0.38 -4.88 16.37
CA PHE A 107 0.75 -4.01 16.05
C PHE A 107 0.79 -3.64 14.57
N TYR A 108 0.59 -2.35 14.28
CA TYR A 108 0.88 -1.68 13.00
C TYR A 108 2.20 -0.90 13.06
N THR A 109 2.99 -1.14 14.10
CA THR A 109 4.33 -0.58 14.25
C THR A 109 5.36 -1.70 14.15
N GLY A 110 6.49 -1.42 13.50
CA GLY A 110 7.51 -2.43 13.26
C GLY A 110 8.44 -2.64 14.47
N TYR A 111 9.06 -3.81 14.53
CA TYR A 111 10.08 -4.18 15.53
C TYR A 111 11.34 -3.32 15.48
N ASN A 112 11.47 -2.46 14.49
CA ASN A 112 12.56 -1.51 14.27
C ASN A 112 12.44 -0.22 15.10
N CYS A 113 11.50 -0.15 16.04
CA CYS A 113 11.39 0.95 17.00
C CYS A 113 11.20 0.44 18.44
N LEU A 114 11.69 1.22 19.42
CA LEU A 114 11.64 0.82 20.84
C LEU A 114 10.21 0.72 21.38
N SER A 115 9.28 1.54 20.85
CA SER A 115 7.85 1.51 21.25
C SER A 115 7.19 0.15 20.97
N PHE A 116 7.59 -0.55 19.89
CA PHE A 116 7.15 -1.93 19.67
C PHE A 116 7.52 -2.85 20.85
N TRP A 117 8.76 -2.79 21.31
CA TRP A 117 9.25 -3.65 22.39
C TRP A 117 8.61 -3.34 23.74
N ILE A 118 8.43 -2.03 24.05
CA ILE A 118 7.71 -1.59 25.24
C ILE A 118 6.30 -2.17 25.26
N ALA A 119 5.57 -2.04 24.14
CA ALA A 119 4.22 -2.56 24.02
C ALA A 119 4.18 -4.09 24.04
N ALA A 120 5.07 -4.78 23.30
CA ALA A 120 5.11 -6.24 23.25
C ALA A 120 5.37 -6.88 24.62
N ILE A 121 6.30 -6.32 25.40
CA ILE A 121 6.56 -6.78 26.76
C ILE A 121 5.33 -6.55 27.66
N ALA A 122 4.68 -5.37 27.57
CA ALA A 122 3.48 -5.07 28.35
C ALA A 122 2.33 -6.05 28.04
N VAL A 123 2.13 -6.39 26.74
CA VAL A 123 1.13 -7.38 26.29
C VAL A 123 1.41 -8.76 26.87
N LYS A 124 2.65 -9.24 26.75
CA LYS A 124 3.03 -10.59 27.22
C LYS A 124 2.94 -10.73 28.74
N LEU A 125 3.30 -9.72 29.49
CA LEU A 125 3.17 -9.72 30.95
C LEU A 125 1.72 -9.65 31.43
N LYS A 126 0.79 -9.21 30.59
CA LYS A 126 -0.65 -9.20 30.90
C LYS A 126 -1.39 -10.42 30.34
N PHE A 127 -0.69 -11.27 29.59
CA PHE A 127 -1.27 -12.43 28.90
C PHE A 127 -2.35 -12.08 27.87
N ASN A 128 -2.32 -10.84 27.34
CA ASN A 128 -3.18 -10.44 26.24
C ASN A 128 -2.69 -11.07 24.92
N LYS A 129 -3.59 -11.19 23.96
CA LYS A 129 -3.23 -11.69 22.63
C LYS A 129 -2.48 -10.62 21.86
N LEU A 130 -1.38 -11.02 21.23
CA LEU A 130 -0.56 -10.18 20.38
C LEU A 130 -0.75 -10.58 18.92
N LEU A 131 -1.30 -9.70 18.12
CA LEU A 131 -1.36 -9.84 16.67
C LEU A 131 -0.34 -8.88 16.04
N PHE A 132 0.50 -9.36 15.14
CA PHE A 132 1.52 -8.53 14.50
C PHE A 132 1.24 -8.40 13.01
N SER A 133 0.88 -7.20 12.56
CA SER A 133 0.67 -6.88 11.16
C SER A 133 1.98 -6.50 10.48
N THR A 134 2.26 -7.12 9.35
CA THR A 134 3.46 -6.83 8.53
C THR A 134 3.14 -6.86 7.04
N ASP A 135 3.70 -5.91 6.30
CA ASP A 135 3.68 -5.84 4.84
C ASP A 135 4.94 -6.44 4.20
N ALA A 136 5.83 -7.01 5.03
CA ALA A 136 7.02 -7.67 4.52
C ALA A 136 6.67 -8.87 3.64
N SER A 137 7.15 -8.86 2.42
CA SER A 137 6.89 -9.90 1.42
C SER A 137 8.15 -10.64 0.98
N VAL A 138 9.34 -10.04 1.20
CA VAL A 138 10.64 -10.61 0.85
C VAL A 138 11.68 -10.36 1.93
N LEU A 139 12.65 -11.25 2.04
CA LEU A 139 13.77 -11.11 3.00
C LEU A 139 14.89 -10.23 2.45
N GLU A 140 15.00 -10.14 1.14
CA GLU A 140 16.03 -9.37 0.45
C GLU A 140 15.88 -7.89 0.80
N PRO A 141 16.93 -7.26 1.36
CA PRO A 141 16.95 -5.83 1.56
C PRO A 141 17.16 -5.11 0.23
N ARG A 142 16.65 -3.89 0.10
CA ARG A 142 16.82 -3.08 -1.13
C ARG A 142 18.28 -2.91 -1.55
N ASP A 143 19.22 -2.86 -0.60
CA ASP A 143 20.65 -2.75 -0.85
C ASP A 143 21.35 -4.10 -1.16
N GLN A 144 20.60 -5.17 -1.31
CA GLN A 144 21.02 -6.53 -1.67
C GLN A 144 22.16 -7.12 -0.80
N LYS A 145 22.41 -6.56 0.38
CA LYS A 145 23.50 -7.00 1.27
C LYS A 145 23.19 -8.36 1.89
N ARG A 146 23.88 -9.42 1.47
CA ARG A 146 23.66 -10.82 1.88
C ARG A 146 23.74 -11.05 3.39
N TRP A 147 24.62 -10.33 4.10
CA TRP A 147 24.73 -10.45 5.56
C TRP A 147 23.43 -10.03 6.29
N LYS A 148 22.67 -9.04 5.73
CA LYS A 148 21.38 -8.64 6.29
C LYS A 148 20.34 -9.74 6.14
N ILE A 149 20.38 -10.52 5.06
CA ILE A 149 19.48 -11.67 4.86
C ILE A 149 19.74 -12.72 5.93
N TRP A 150 21.03 -13.04 6.18
CA TRP A 150 21.41 -13.98 7.22
C TRP A 150 20.93 -13.52 8.60
N LEU A 151 21.17 -12.24 8.95
CA LEU A 151 20.73 -11.67 10.22
C LEU A 151 19.19 -11.70 10.36
N LYS A 152 18.47 -11.36 9.28
CA LYS A 152 17.00 -11.46 9.26
C LYS A 152 16.53 -12.90 9.48
N LYS A 153 17.11 -13.88 8.80
CA LYS A 153 16.76 -15.31 8.99
C LYS A 153 16.99 -15.80 10.42
N MET A 154 17.97 -15.24 11.12
CA MET A 154 18.26 -15.59 12.51
C MET A 154 17.33 -14.90 13.52
N LEU A 155 16.99 -13.62 13.28
CA LEU A 155 16.25 -12.81 14.26
C LEU A 155 14.74 -12.83 14.02
N LEU A 156 14.27 -12.77 12.76
CA LEU A 156 12.85 -12.62 12.44
C LEU A 156 11.99 -13.79 12.95
N PRO A 157 12.40 -15.07 12.90
CA PRO A 157 11.61 -16.14 13.48
C PRO A 157 11.28 -15.90 14.95
N ARG A 158 12.27 -15.45 15.75
CA ARG A 158 12.08 -15.16 17.18
C ARG A 158 11.15 -13.97 17.41
N ILE A 159 11.23 -12.95 16.57
CA ILE A 159 10.38 -11.76 16.65
C ILE A 159 8.93 -12.13 16.29
N PHE A 160 8.71 -12.86 15.20
CA PHE A 160 7.37 -13.27 14.79
C PHE A 160 6.75 -14.30 15.75
N GLN A 161 7.55 -15.15 16.42
CA GLN A 161 7.08 -16.06 17.47
C GLN A 161 6.57 -15.34 18.73
N LEU A 162 6.86 -14.06 18.91
CA LEU A 162 6.21 -13.27 19.96
C LEU A 162 4.71 -13.06 19.69
N ALA A 163 4.29 -13.07 18.45
CA ALA A 163 2.89 -12.92 18.09
C ALA A 163 2.15 -14.26 18.22
N ASP A 164 0.92 -14.19 18.71
CA ASP A 164 -0.01 -15.32 18.69
C ASP A 164 -0.49 -15.58 17.26
N ILE A 165 -0.71 -14.49 16.49
CA ILE A 165 -0.99 -14.51 15.05
C ILE A 165 -0.14 -13.46 14.33
N VAL A 166 0.52 -13.86 13.25
CA VAL A 166 1.17 -12.92 12.32
C VAL A 166 0.18 -12.60 11.19
N MET A 167 -0.21 -11.35 11.10
CA MET A 167 -1.10 -10.83 10.06
C MET A 167 -0.24 -10.37 8.87
N VAL A 168 -0.43 -10.98 7.73
CA VAL A 168 0.32 -10.68 6.49
C VAL A 168 -0.61 -10.09 5.44
N THR A 169 -0.09 -9.14 4.67
CA THR A 169 -0.90 -8.34 3.75
C THR A 169 -1.00 -8.95 2.35
N SER A 170 -0.25 -10.01 2.05
CA SER A 170 -0.18 -10.63 0.72
C SER A 170 0.13 -12.13 0.81
N THR A 171 -0.19 -12.86 -0.26
CA THR A 171 0.19 -14.28 -0.42
C THR A 171 1.71 -14.45 -0.37
N LEU A 172 2.46 -13.53 -0.99
CA LEU A 172 3.92 -13.57 -0.94
C LEU A 172 4.44 -13.36 0.49
N GLY A 173 3.83 -12.45 1.27
CA GLY A 173 4.12 -12.29 2.69
C GLY A 173 3.82 -13.54 3.50
N LYS A 174 2.70 -14.22 3.22
CA LYS A 174 2.33 -15.50 3.85
C LYS A 174 3.41 -16.57 3.60
N GLN A 175 3.85 -16.72 2.36
CA GLN A 175 4.92 -17.66 1.99
C GLN A 175 6.25 -17.32 2.70
N MET A 176 6.61 -16.04 2.73
CA MET A 176 7.82 -15.57 3.39
C MET A 176 7.80 -15.88 4.91
N ILE A 177 6.71 -15.54 5.61
CA ILE A 177 6.57 -15.80 7.05
C ILE A 177 6.57 -17.31 7.33
N HIS A 178 5.89 -18.10 6.50
CA HIS A 178 5.91 -19.57 6.63
C HIS A 178 7.34 -20.14 6.45
N SER A 179 8.11 -19.60 5.49
CA SER A 179 9.51 -19.99 5.26
C SER A 179 10.45 -19.69 6.42
N LEU A 180 10.06 -18.80 7.33
CA LEU A 180 10.75 -18.50 8.59
C LEU A 180 10.38 -19.47 9.73
N GLY A 181 9.57 -20.52 9.47
CA GLY A 181 9.19 -21.54 10.45
C GLY A 181 7.99 -21.17 11.32
N ILE A 182 7.22 -20.14 10.95
CA ILE A 182 5.94 -19.85 11.61
C ILE A 182 4.89 -20.80 11.05
N ALA A 183 4.18 -21.49 11.95
CA ALA A 183 3.15 -22.46 11.56
C ALA A 183 1.99 -21.77 10.82
N GLU A 184 1.45 -22.40 9.80
CA GLU A 184 0.42 -21.81 8.93
C GLU A 184 -0.83 -21.35 9.73
N GLN A 185 -1.22 -22.08 10.74
CA GLN A 185 -2.32 -21.73 11.64
C GLN A 185 -2.08 -20.46 12.48
N ASN A 186 -0.84 -19.97 12.55
CA ASN A 186 -0.46 -18.73 13.23
C ASN A 186 -0.23 -17.58 12.23
N ILE A 187 -0.59 -17.78 10.95
CA ILE A 187 -0.48 -16.76 9.90
C ILE A 187 -1.88 -16.46 9.38
N ALA A 188 -2.31 -15.21 9.48
CA ALA A 188 -3.57 -14.74 8.91
C ALA A 188 -3.29 -13.85 7.70
N LEU A 189 -3.83 -14.20 6.53
CA LEU A 189 -3.83 -13.30 5.38
C LEU A 189 -4.91 -12.23 5.59
N THR A 190 -4.48 -11.02 5.82
CA THR A 190 -5.31 -9.81 5.94
C THR A 190 -5.01 -8.93 4.73
N PRO A 191 -5.87 -8.93 3.68
CA PRO A 191 -5.57 -8.28 2.41
C PRO A 191 -5.12 -6.82 2.56
N TYR A 192 -4.06 -6.41 1.86
CA TYR A 192 -3.63 -5.01 1.88
C TYR A 192 -4.60 -4.20 1.01
N THR A 193 -5.45 -3.41 1.65
CA THR A 193 -6.60 -2.77 1.04
C THR A 193 -6.55 -1.25 1.10
N VAL A 194 -7.32 -0.63 0.23
CA VAL A 194 -7.70 0.77 0.26
C VAL A 194 -9.21 0.87 0.53
N ASP A 195 -9.79 2.07 0.52
CA ASP A 195 -11.25 2.27 0.64
C ASP A 195 -11.92 1.99 -0.71
N ASN A 196 -12.27 0.72 -0.97
CA ASN A 196 -12.83 0.28 -2.25
C ASN A 196 -14.07 1.09 -2.66
N ASP A 197 -14.99 1.32 -1.74
CA ASP A 197 -16.25 2.01 -2.03
C ASP A 197 -16.01 3.47 -2.42
N ARG A 198 -15.09 4.13 -1.73
CA ARG A 198 -14.68 5.50 -2.06
C ARG A 198 -14.08 5.56 -3.47
N TRP A 199 -13.10 4.70 -3.78
CA TRP A 199 -12.41 4.71 -5.07
C TRP A 199 -13.36 4.47 -6.24
N ILE A 200 -14.27 3.50 -6.12
CA ILE A 200 -15.28 3.20 -7.14
C ILE A 200 -16.27 4.39 -7.28
N SER A 201 -16.76 4.91 -6.16
CA SER A 201 -17.72 6.02 -6.17
C SER A 201 -17.13 7.29 -6.80
N GLU A 202 -15.91 7.67 -6.41
CA GLU A 202 -15.21 8.82 -6.97
C GLU A 202 -14.95 8.64 -8.47
N ALA A 203 -14.43 7.46 -8.89
CA ALA A 203 -14.15 7.17 -10.29
C ALA A 203 -15.39 7.27 -11.19
N ASN A 204 -16.56 6.86 -10.70
CA ASN A 204 -17.82 6.94 -11.44
C ASN A 204 -18.34 8.37 -11.65
N GLN A 205 -17.84 9.35 -10.88
CA GLN A 205 -18.23 10.75 -10.96
C GLN A 205 -17.28 11.60 -11.81
N VAL A 206 -16.19 11.01 -12.33
CA VAL A 206 -15.16 11.74 -13.07
C VAL A 206 -15.63 12.14 -14.45
N ASP A 207 -15.53 13.43 -14.78
CA ASP A 207 -15.58 13.93 -16.15
C ASP A 207 -14.20 13.75 -16.82
N VAL A 208 -14.02 12.59 -17.44
CA VAL A 208 -12.76 12.21 -18.14
C VAL A 208 -12.35 13.23 -19.17
N LYS A 209 -13.32 13.82 -19.91
CA LYS A 209 -13.02 14.83 -20.95
C LYS A 209 -12.44 16.10 -20.36
N ALA A 210 -13.03 16.58 -19.25
CA ALA A 210 -12.53 17.75 -18.55
C ALA A 210 -11.13 17.54 -17.99
N VAL A 211 -10.84 16.35 -17.42
CA VAL A 211 -9.51 16.01 -16.89
C VAL A 211 -8.46 15.94 -18.01
N ARG A 212 -8.75 15.24 -19.12
CA ARG A 212 -7.82 15.13 -20.26
C ARG A 212 -7.55 16.51 -20.92
N LYS A 213 -8.57 17.38 -20.96
CA LYS A 213 -8.41 18.76 -21.44
C LYS A 213 -7.44 19.56 -20.54
N GLN A 214 -7.49 19.40 -19.22
CA GLN A 214 -6.53 20.03 -18.30
C GLN A 214 -5.09 19.56 -18.54
N TRP A 215 -4.91 18.32 -19.00
CA TRP A 215 -3.60 17.78 -19.35
C TRP A 215 -3.14 18.18 -20.76
N ASN A 216 -3.95 18.93 -21.51
CA ASN A 216 -3.73 19.22 -22.93
C ASN A 216 -3.60 17.94 -23.77
N ILE A 217 -4.47 16.96 -23.51
CA ILE A 217 -4.55 15.68 -24.24
C ILE A 217 -5.87 15.64 -25.04
N PRO A 218 -5.83 15.29 -26.35
CA PRO A 218 -7.03 15.12 -27.17
C PRO A 218 -7.96 14.02 -26.61
N GLU A 219 -9.29 14.21 -26.78
CA GLU A 219 -10.27 13.24 -26.26
C GLU A 219 -10.11 11.83 -26.86
N ASN A 220 -9.71 11.74 -28.12
CA ASN A 220 -9.54 10.49 -28.85
C ASN A 220 -8.14 9.88 -28.72
N ALA A 221 -7.27 10.46 -27.88
CA ALA A 221 -5.95 9.90 -27.61
C ALA A 221 -6.01 8.82 -26.53
N THR A 222 -5.07 7.88 -26.58
CA THR A 222 -4.87 6.92 -25.49
C THR A 222 -3.87 7.44 -24.49
N VAL A 223 -4.09 7.14 -23.20
CA VAL A 223 -3.30 7.66 -22.08
C VAL A 223 -2.69 6.53 -21.29
N LEU A 224 -1.36 6.50 -21.28
CA LEU A 224 -0.55 5.68 -20.40
C LEU A 224 -0.19 6.49 -19.15
N LEU A 225 -0.47 5.97 -17.96
CA LEU A 225 -0.22 6.66 -16.69
C LEU A 225 0.87 5.95 -15.88
N PHE A 226 1.84 6.72 -15.42
CA PHE A 226 2.73 6.36 -14.32
C PHE A 226 2.42 7.25 -13.11
N CYS A 227 2.08 6.66 -11.96
CA CYS A 227 1.75 7.39 -10.74
C CYS A 227 2.55 6.84 -9.56
N ALA A 228 3.70 7.45 -9.28
CA ALA A 228 4.58 7.10 -8.17
C ALA A 228 5.65 8.19 -7.95
N LYS A 229 6.41 8.09 -6.85
CA LYS A 229 7.63 8.89 -6.66
C LYS A 229 8.62 8.66 -7.79
N LEU A 230 9.17 9.73 -8.39
CA LEU A 230 10.15 9.63 -9.48
C LEU A 230 11.53 9.29 -8.90
N GLN A 231 11.73 8.02 -8.58
CA GLN A 231 12.92 7.47 -7.92
C GLN A 231 13.44 6.24 -8.67
N HIS A 232 14.75 5.97 -8.58
CA HIS A 232 15.41 4.90 -9.35
C HIS A 232 14.74 3.53 -9.20
N TRP A 233 14.33 3.13 -7.99
CA TRP A 233 13.65 1.83 -7.80
C TRP A 233 12.21 1.76 -8.29
N LYS A 234 11.63 2.90 -8.70
CA LYS A 234 10.34 2.95 -9.38
C LYS A 234 10.49 2.83 -10.89
N ARG A 235 11.71 3.00 -11.40
CA ARG A 235 12.08 2.85 -12.81
C ARG A 235 11.19 3.62 -13.79
N PRO A 236 10.93 4.93 -13.57
CA PRO A 236 10.13 5.74 -14.50
C PRO A 236 10.82 5.89 -15.87
N ASP A 237 12.14 5.83 -15.91
CA ASP A 237 12.97 5.83 -17.12
C ASP A 237 12.68 4.64 -18.05
N ASP A 238 12.47 3.43 -17.49
CA ASP A 238 12.05 2.27 -18.28
C ASP A 238 10.69 2.50 -18.96
N VAL A 239 9.76 3.17 -18.27
CA VAL A 239 8.43 3.48 -18.83
C VAL A 239 8.55 4.47 -19.98
N LEU A 240 9.37 5.52 -19.82
CA LEU A 240 9.62 6.51 -20.87
C LEU A 240 10.22 5.85 -22.12
N ARG A 241 11.26 5.04 -21.95
CA ARG A 241 11.92 4.33 -23.06
C ARG A 241 11.02 3.30 -23.73
N ALA A 242 10.23 2.56 -22.94
CA ALA A 242 9.27 1.60 -23.48
C ALA A 242 8.14 2.29 -24.25
N PHE A 243 7.66 3.44 -23.80
CA PHE A 243 6.69 4.27 -24.50
C PHE A 243 7.24 4.79 -25.83
N ALA A 244 8.50 5.28 -25.83
CA ALA A 244 9.18 5.68 -27.04
C ALA A 244 9.33 4.53 -28.05
N GLN A 245 9.74 3.35 -27.58
CA GLN A 245 9.94 2.17 -28.41
C GLN A 245 8.63 1.57 -28.94
N ALA A 246 7.55 1.63 -28.16
CA ALA A 246 6.24 1.15 -28.58
C ALA A 246 5.64 1.99 -29.70
N ASP A 247 5.96 3.27 -29.76
CA ASP A 247 5.56 4.27 -30.74
C ASP A 247 4.08 4.18 -31.19
N VAL A 248 3.18 4.03 -30.23
CA VAL A 248 1.74 3.95 -30.50
C VAL A 248 1.24 5.32 -30.97
N HIS A 249 0.58 5.33 -32.12
CA HIS A 249 0.03 6.55 -32.69
C HIS A 249 -1.05 7.15 -31.75
N ASN A 250 -1.12 8.48 -31.69
CA ASN A 250 -2.09 9.25 -30.90
C ASN A 250 -2.15 8.80 -29.43
N SER A 251 -0.99 8.49 -28.85
CA SER A 251 -0.86 8.12 -27.43
C SER A 251 -0.05 9.12 -26.66
N TYR A 252 -0.35 9.23 -25.36
CA TYR A 252 0.29 10.13 -24.42
C TYR A 252 0.76 9.37 -23.19
N LEU A 253 1.94 9.75 -22.67
CA LEU A 253 2.44 9.28 -21.38
C LEU A 253 2.28 10.39 -20.34
N VAL A 254 1.67 10.07 -19.20
CA VAL A 254 1.46 11.00 -18.09
C VAL A 254 2.24 10.51 -16.88
N PHE A 255 3.14 11.34 -16.38
CA PHE A 255 3.82 11.14 -15.10
C PHE A 255 3.13 11.96 -14.02
N ALA A 256 2.52 11.28 -13.03
CA ALA A 256 1.97 11.86 -11.81
C ALA A 256 2.88 11.51 -10.64
N GLY A 257 3.63 12.48 -10.16
CA GLY A 257 4.59 12.32 -9.08
C GLY A 257 5.74 13.32 -9.16
N GLU A 258 6.48 13.41 -8.05
CA GLU A 258 7.70 14.18 -7.92
C GLU A 258 8.84 13.29 -7.45
N GLY A 259 10.07 13.77 -7.59
CA GLY A 259 11.24 13.05 -7.12
C GLY A 259 12.53 13.44 -7.82
N PRO A 260 13.66 12.88 -7.38
CA PRO A 260 14.99 13.28 -7.86
C PRO A 260 15.22 13.03 -9.36
N LEU A 261 14.45 12.11 -10.00
CA LEU A 261 14.59 11.82 -11.43
C LEU A 261 13.81 12.75 -12.34
N ARG A 262 13.02 13.71 -11.82
CA ARG A 262 12.17 14.58 -12.65
C ARG A 262 12.93 15.28 -13.78
N ALA A 263 13.99 16.00 -13.42
CA ALA A 263 14.76 16.77 -14.39
C ALA A 263 15.45 15.87 -15.45
N GLU A 264 15.92 14.70 -15.03
CA GLU A 264 16.53 13.72 -15.94
C GLU A 264 15.50 13.17 -16.94
N LEU A 265 14.29 12.84 -16.48
CA LEU A 265 13.20 12.36 -17.33
C LEU A 265 12.72 13.43 -18.33
N GLU A 266 12.67 14.70 -17.92
CA GLU A 266 12.33 15.82 -18.83
C GLU A 266 13.38 15.98 -19.94
N LEU A 267 14.67 15.95 -19.61
CA LEU A 267 15.77 15.99 -20.59
C LEU A 267 15.75 14.77 -21.53
N GLU A 268 15.50 13.57 -21.01
CA GLU A 268 15.40 12.36 -21.82
C GLU A 268 14.17 12.42 -22.75
N THR A 269 13.05 12.97 -22.28
CA THR A 269 11.84 13.21 -23.08
C THR A 269 12.14 14.10 -24.30
N ASP A 270 12.85 15.20 -24.09
CA ASP A 270 13.25 16.12 -25.15
C ASP A 270 14.19 15.44 -26.15
N SER A 271 15.17 14.66 -25.66
CA SER A 271 16.13 13.96 -26.51
C SER A 271 15.48 12.87 -27.37
N LEU A 272 14.37 12.29 -26.92
CA LEU A 272 13.57 11.31 -27.65
C LEU A 272 12.54 11.95 -28.60
N GLY A 273 12.41 13.28 -28.60
CA GLY A 273 11.42 14.01 -29.42
C GLY A 273 9.97 13.79 -28.95
N LEU A 274 9.74 13.53 -27.67
CA LEU A 274 8.43 13.19 -27.10
C LEU A 274 7.80 14.33 -26.28
N THR A 275 8.34 15.54 -26.32
CA THR A 275 7.92 16.70 -25.52
C THR A 275 6.42 16.98 -25.62
N ASP A 276 5.81 16.81 -26.79
CA ASP A 276 4.39 17.02 -27.00
C ASP A 276 3.53 15.89 -26.45
N ARG A 277 4.07 14.66 -26.37
CA ARG A 277 3.35 13.42 -25.99
C ARG A 277 3.58 12.97 -24.55
N VAL A 278 4.49 13.58 -23.82
CA VAL A 278 4.77 13.28 -22.41
C VAL A 278 4.36 14.46 -21.53
N LYS A 279 3.58 14.19 -20.48
CA LYS A 279 3.09 15.20 -19.55
C LYS A 279 3.58 14.90 -18.14
N PHE A 280 4.14 15.91 -17.47
CA PHE A 280 4.57 15.83 -16.07
C PHE A 280 3.64 16.67 -15.20
N LEU A 281 2.80 16.04 -14.39
CA LEU A 281 1.78 16.73 -13.60
C LEU A 281 2.26 17.13 -12.21
N GLY A 282 3.45 16.67 -11.79
CA GLY A 282 3.93 16.90 -10.45
C GLY A 282 3.23 16.02 -9.42
N PHE A 283 3.34 16.40 -8.15
CA PHE A 283 2.66 15.71 -7.05
C PHE A 283 1.14 15.87 -7.15
N VAL A 284 0.44 14.74 -7.09
CA VAL A 284 -1.03 14.69 -7.07
C VAL A 284 -1.48 14.13 -5.71
N ASN A 285 -2.38 14.85 -5.05
CA ASN A 285 -2.86 14.46 -3.72
C ASN A 285 -4.02 13.46 -3.81
N GLN A 286 -4.36 12.83 -2.68
CA GLN A 286 -5.28 11.68 -2.57
C GLN A 286 -6.69 11.96 -3.12
N SER A 287 -7.21 13.17 -2.99
CA SER A 287 -8.54 13.54 -3.51
C SER A 287 -8.63 13.60 -5.04
N HIS A 288 -7.48 13.67 -5.74
CA HIS A 288 -7.42 13.77 -7.19
C HIS A 288 -6.96 12.48 -7.88
N LEU A 289 -6.48 11.47 -7.12
CA LEU A 289 -5.94 10.25 -7.71
C LEU A 289 -6.98 9.41 -8.44
N SER A 290 -8.23 9.36 -7.94
CA SER A 290 -9.32 8.66 -8.61
C SER A 290 -9.59 9.21 -10.02
N SER A 291 -9.55 10.54 -10.18
CA SER A 291 -9.68 11.19 -11.48
C SER A 291 -8.51 10.90 -12.42
N MET A 292 -7.29 10.75 -11.87
CA MET A 292 -6.11 10.37 -12.64
C MET A 292 -6.26 8.96 -13.23
N TYR A 293 -6.51 7.97 -12.36
CA TYR A 293 -6.65 6.58 -12.81
C TYR A 293 -7.84 6.41 -13.77
N ARG A 294 -8.98 7.08 -13.49
CA ARG A 294 -10.16 6.99 -14.34
C ARG A 294 -9.97 7.62 -15.72
N SER A 295 -9.09 8.62 -15.83
CA SER A 295 -8.81 9.32 -17.09
C SER A 295 -7.67 8.69 -17.88
N ALA A 296 -6.98 7.69 -17.33
CA ALA A 296 -5.98 6.90 -18.03
C ALA A 296 -6.62 5.64 -18.64
N ASP A 297 -6.06 5.18 -19.77
CA ASP A 297 -6.46 3.93 -20.41
C ASP A 297 -5.66 2.74 -19.90
N LEU A 298 -4.44 3.00 -19.41
CA LEU A 298 -3.52 1.97 -18.93
C LEU A 298 -2.58 2.56 -17.87
N PHE A 299 -2.44 1.90 -16.74
CA PHE A 299 -1.53 2.28 -15.66
C PHE A 299 -0.29 1.38 -15.63
N ILE A 300 0.90 1.95 -15.37
CA ILE A 300 2.14 1.17 -15.23
C ILE A 300 2.79 1.39 -13.86
N LEU A 301 3.20 0.27 -13.24
CA LEU A 301 4.08 0.26 -12.07
C LEU A 301 5.33 -0.60 -12.36
N SER A 302 6.43 0.05 -12.72
CA SER A 302 7.69 -0.56 -13.20
C SER A 302 8.70 -0.90 -12.10
N SER A 303 8.33 -0.79 -10.84
CA SER A 303 9.23 -0.89 -9.68
C SER A 303 10.11 -2.14 -9.68
N ASP A 304 11.39 -1.99 -9.32
CA ASP A 304 12.31 -3.10 -9.06
C ASP A 304 12.22 -3.61 -7.61
N TYR A 305 11.64 -2.82 -6.73
CA TYR A 305 11.35 -3.16 -5.35
C TYR A 305 10.03 -2.53 -4.91
N GLU A 306 9.00 -3.34 -4.81
CA GLU A 306 7.68 -2.93 -4.35
C GLU A 306 7.07 -4.04 -3.48
N PRO A 307 7.06 -3.93 -2.14
CA PRO A 307 6.53 -4.97 -1.25
C PRO A 307 5.09 -5.38 -1.57
N PHE A 308 4.25 -4.41 -1.94
CA PHE A 308 2.89 -4.66 -2.41
C PHE A 308 2.52 -3.75 -3.59
N GLY A 309 2.39 -2.44 -3.39
CA GLY A 309 2.00 -1.48 -4.42
C GLY A 309 0.50 -1.17 -4.40
N LEU A 310 0.01 -0.46 -3.36
CA LEU A 310 -1.41 -0.08 -3.22
C LEU A 310 -1.96 0.73 -4.39
N VAL A 311 -1.12 1.43 -5.13
CA VAL A 311 -1.49 2.13 -6.38
C VAL A 311 -2.09 1.19 -7.44
N VAL A 312 -1.77 -0.12 -7.37
CA VAL A 312 -2.40 -1.14 -8.22
C VAL A 312 -3.86 -1.35 -7.81
N ASN A 313 -4.14 -1.42 -6.48
CA ASN A 313 -5.52 -1.50 -5.98
C ASN A 313 -6.34 -0.29 -6.45
N GLU A 314 -5.75 0.90 -6.32
CA GLU A 314 -6.38 2.18 -6.66
C GLU A 314 -6.73 2.22 -8.15
N ALA A 315 -5.78 1.90 -9.04
CA ALA A 315 -5.99 1.85 -10.48
C ALA A 315 -7.08 0.82 -10.87
N MET A 316 -6.99 -0.40 -10.32
CA MET A 316 -7.95 -1.48 -10.61
C MET A 316 -9.37 -1.11 -10.16
N LEU A 317 -9.54 -0.46 -9.00
CA LEU A 317 -10.84 0.01 -8.50
C LEU A 317 -11.44 1.12 -9.36
N CYS A 318 -10.61 1.93 -10.00
CA CYS A 318 -11.05 2.95 -10.97
C CYS A 318 -11.31 2.36 -12.38
N GLY A 319 -11.17 1.04 -12.56
CA GLY A 319 -11.35 0.38 -13.84
C GLY A 319 -10.21 0.60 -14.83
N CYS A 320 -9.06 1.10 -14.37
CA CYS A 320 -7.86 1.27 -15.17
C CYS A 320 -7.06 -0.04 -15.20
N PRO A 321 -6.87 -0.68 -16.37
CA PRO A 321 -6.00 -1.83 -16.52
C PRO A 321 -4.57 -1.51 -16.08
N VAL A 322 -3.85 -2.51 -15.59
CA VAL A 322 -2.53 -2.31 -15.02
C VAL A 322 -1.46 -3.16 -15.72
N ILE A 323 -0.28 -2.57 -15.93
CA ILE A 323 0.97 -3.31 -16.22
C ILE A 323 1.86 -3.20 -15.00
N VAL A 324 2.36 -4.32 -14.49
CA VAL A 324 3.27 -4.33 -13.36
C VAL A 324 4.54 -5.12 -13.69
N SER A 325 5.67 -4.71 -13.10
CA SER A 325 6.87 -5.54 -13.18
C SER A 325 6.71 -6.82 -12.36
N ASP A 326 7.51 -7.83 -12.65
CA ASP A 326 7.56 -9.08 -11.88
C ASP A 326 8.16 -8.91 -10.46
N ARG A 327 8.52 -7.69 -10.07
CA ARG A 327 8.99 -7.31 -8.73
C ARG A 327 7.96 -6.62 -7.86
N VAL A 328 6.77 -6.36 -8.40
CA VAL A 328 5.64 -5.78 -7.66
C VAL A 328 4.91 -6.88 -6.89
N GLY A 329 4.80 -6.73 -5.57
CA GLY A 329 4.26 -7.77 -4.68
C GLY A 329 2.78 -8.08 -4.93
N SER A 330 1.95 -7.07 -5.24
CA SER A 330 0.51 -7.24 -5.51
C SER A 330 0.22 -8.11 -6.74
N ARG A 331 1.18 -8.31 -7.64
CA ARG A 331 0.98 -9.16 -8.83
C ARG A 331 0.54 -10.58 -8.49
N TYR A 332 1.02 -11.14 -7.37
CA TYR A 332 0.68 -12.50 -6.97
C TYR A 332 -0.79 -12.66 -6.54
N ASP A 333 -1.36 -11.57 -6.06
CA ASP A 333 -2.71 -11.53 -5.50
C ASP A 333 -3.72 -10.88 -6.45
N LEU A 334 -3.32 -9.88 -7.24
CA LEU A 334 -4.24 -9.03 -7.99
C LEU A 334 -4.13 -9.17 -9.50
N VAL A 335 -2.90 -9.39 -10.04
CA VAL A 335 -2.67 -9.26 -11.48
C VAL A 335 -2.46 -10.62 -12.13
N LYS A 336 -3.47 -11.10 -12.84
CA LYS A 336 -3.37 -12.26 -13.72
C LYS A 336 -3.16 -11.80 -15.14
N HIS A 337 -2.01 -12.16 -15.73
CA HIS A 337 -1.58 -11.69 -17.05
C HIS A 337 -2.61 -11.97 -18.13
N GLY A 338 -3.03 -10.95 -18.86
CA GLY A 338 -4.04 -11.02 -19.92
C GLY A 338 -5.50 -11.09 -19.43
N GLU A 339 -5.75 -11.15 -18.09
CA GLU A 339 -7.11 -11.20 -17.54
C GLU A 339 -7.45 -9.97 -16.69
N THR A 340 -6.65 -9.69 -15.65
CA THR A 340 -6.88 -8.55 -14.74
C THR A 340 -5.79 -7.48 -14.84
N GLY A 341 -4.84 -7.66 -15.74
CA GLY A 341 -3.71 -6.80 -16.02
C GLY A 341 -2.58 -7.55 -16.69
N TYR A 342 -1.40 -6.95 -16.74
CA TYR A 342 -0.25 -7.51 -17.43
C TYR A 342 0.97 -7.52 -16.52
N VAL A 343 1.84 -8.54 -16.70
CA VAL A 343 3.10 -8.67 -15.96
C VAL A 343 4.24 -8.78 -16.95
N TYR A 344 5.33 -8.06 -16.72
CA TYR A 344 6.54 -8.12 -17.52
C TYR A 344 7.80 -8.30 -16.65
N PRO A 345 8.92 -8.84 -17.19
CA PRO A 345 10.18 -8.95 -16.46
C PRO A 345 10.77 -7.56 -16.17
N CYS A 346 11.04 -7.25 -14.90
CA CYS A 346 11.59 -5.96 -14.48
C CYS A 346 12.87 -5.60 -15.25
N GLY A 347 12.95 -4.38 -15.77
CA GLY A 347 14.07 -3.90 -16.54
C GLY A 347 14.09 -4.35 -18.02
N ASN A 348 13.15 -5.17 -18.44
CA ASN A 348 13.04 -5.56 -19.84
C ASN A 348 12.14 -4.55 -20.59
N ILE A 349 12.77 -3.48 -21.11
CA ILE A 349 12.11 -2.39 -21.83
C ILE A 349 11.41 -2.90 -23.10
N GLU A 350 12.02 -3.84 -23.81
CA GLU A 350 11.45 -4.43 -25.02
C GLU A 350 10.15 -5.19 -24.73
N ALA A 351 10.13 -6.02 -23.67
CA ALA A 351 8.92 -6.72 -23.27
C ALA A 351 7.82 -5.77 -22.82
N LEU A 352 8.18 -4.68 -22.12
CA LEU A 352 7.21 -3.65 -21.73
C LEU A 352 6.67 -2.91 -22.97
N ALA A 353 7.54 -2.50 -23.88
CA ALA A 353 7.15 -1.83 -25.12
C ALA A 353 6.22 -2.68 -25.97
N LYS A 354 6.48 -3.99 -26.08
CA LYS A 354 5.62 -4.93 -26.79
C LYS A 354 4.22 -4.99 -26.19
N ILE A 355 4.09 -5.09 -24.86
CA ILE A 355 2.77 -5.07 -24.21
C ILE A 355 2.05 -3.75 -24.47
N ILE A 356 2.75 -2.61 -24.35
CA ILE A 356 2.16 -1.28 -24.65
C ILE A 356 1.67 -1.23 -26.08
N GLN A 357 2.46 -1.68 -27.04
CA GLN A 357 2.15 -1.68 -28.46
C GLN A 357 0.94 -2.55 -28.82
N GLU A 358 0.80 -3.72 -28.16
CA GLU A 358 -0.30 -4.65 -28.40
C GLU A 358 -1.59 -4.21 -27.72
N VAL A 359 -1.51 -3.64 -26.52
CA VAL A 359 -2.67 -3.45 -25.63
C VAL A 359 -3.24 -2.04 -25.71
N LEU A 360 -2.37 -1.01 -25.78
CA LEU A 360 -2.82 0.39 -25.68
C LEU A 360 -3.75 0.83 -26.82
N PRO A 361 -3.62 0.35 -28.08
CA PRO A 361 -4.57 0.68 -29.17
C PRO A 361 -5.89 -0.09 -29.10
N ASP A 362 -5.96 -1.18 -28.31
CA ASP A 362 -7.13 -2.06 -28.25
C ASP A 362 -8.07 -1.66 -27.09
N HIS A 363 -8.95 -0.69 -27.37
CA HIS A 363 -9.91 -0.19 -26.39
C HIS A 363 -10.86 -1.27 -25.84
N GLU A 364 -11.25 -2.25 -26.65
CA GLU A 364 -12.15 -3.34 -26.24
C GLU A 364 -11.42 -4.25 -25.22
N CYS A 365 -10.18 -4.62 -25.53
CA CYS A 365 -9.33 -5.37 -24.60
C CYS A 365 -9.11 -4.60 -23.30
N LEU A 366 -8.78 -3.31 -23.35
CA LEU A 366 -8.60 -2.47 -22.14
C LEU A 366 -9.85 -2.43 -21.29
N GLN A 367 -11.04 -2.23 -21.89
CA GLN A 367 -12.30 -2.21 -21.17
C GLN A 367 -12.62 -3.55 -20.50
N LYS A 368 -12.38 -4.66 -21.21
CA LYS A 368 -12.57 -6.03 -20.68
C LYS A 368 -11.66 -6.30 -19.49
N VAL A 369 -10.37 -5.97 -19.60
CA VAL A 369 -9.38 -6.15 -18.54
C VAL A 369 -9.69 -5.24 -17.34
N GLY A 370 -10.08 -3.99 -17.57
CA GLY A 370 -10.49 -3.06 -16.51
C GLY A 370 -11.71 -3.54 -15.73
N THR A 371 -12.72 -4.09 -16.44
CA THR A 371 -13.91 -4.68 -15.81
C THR A 371 -13.53 -5.90 -14.94
N ALA A 372 -12.66 -6.78 -15.46
CA ALA A 372 -12.18 -7.94 -14.72
C ALA A 372 -11.32 -7.51 -13.51
N ALA A 373 -10.56 -6.42 -13.62
CA ALA A 373 -9.79 -5.83 -12.54
C ALA A 373 -10.70 -5.35 -11.39
N ILE A 374 -11.77 -4.59 -11.66
CA ILE A 374 -12.76 -4.18 -10.64
C ILE A 374 -13.33 -5.42 -9.95
N LYS A 375 -13.77 -6.42 -10.71
CA LYS A 375 -14.33 -7.65 -10.17
C LYS A 375 -13.37 -8.39 -9.25
N ARG A 376 -12.06 -8.43 -9.60
CA ARG A 376 -11.03 -9.02 -8.73
C ARG A 376 -10.97 -8.32 -7.38
N MET A 377 -11.17 -7.00 -7.34
CA MET A 377 -11.11 -6.22 -6.11
C MET A 377 -12.27 -6.48 -5.13
N GLU A 378 -13.39 -7.08 -5.55
CA GLU A 378 -14.48 -7.48 -4.66
C GLU A 378 -14.00 -8.43 -3.56
N SER A 379 -13.12 -9.38 -3.90
CA SER A 379 -12.51 -10.33 -2.94
C SER A 379 -11.20 -9.82 -2.33
N TRP A 380 -10.84 -8.56 -2.55
CA TRP A 380 -9.68 -7.91 -1.96
C TRP A 380 -10.06 -6.54 -1.39
N SER A 381 -10.83 -6.56 -0.30
CA SER A 381 -11.52 -5.39 0.23
C SER A 381 -11.30 -5.22 1.74
N PRO A 382 -11.59 -4.03 2.30
CA PRO A 382 -11.60 -3.81 3.74
C PRO A 382 -12.53 -4.78 4.50
N HIS A 383 -13.62 -5.23 3.88
CA HIS A 383 -14.52 -6.21 4.49
C HIS A 383 -13.83 -7.58 4.66
N GLU A 384 -13.10 -8.04 3.64
CA GLU A 384 -12.31 -9.27 3.74
C GLU A 384 -11.16 -9.12 4.76
N TYR A 385 -10.56 -7.94 4.87
CA TYR A 385 -9.60 -7.64 5.92
C TYR A 385 -10.23 -7.80 7.31
N ILE A 386 -11.38 -7.16 7.56
CA ILE A 386 -12.07 -7.20 8.86
C ILE A 386 -12.47 -8.64 9.22
N LYS A 387 -13.00 -9.37 8.25
CA LYS A 387 -13.35 -10.79 8.40
C LYS A 387 -12.13 -11.64 8.81
N ALA A 388 -10.98 -11.42 8.18
CA ALA A 388 -9.75 -12.10 8.52
C ALA A 388 -9.23 -11.73 9.93
N VAL A 389 -9.37 -10.47 10.34
CA VAL A 389 -9.03 -10.01 11.71
C VAL A 389 -9.92 -10.70 12.75
N ILE A 390 -11.24 -10.74 12.54
CA ILE A 390 -12.18 -11.41 13.46
C ILE A 390 -11.82 -12.89 13.60
N LYS A 391 -11.58 -13.57 12.47
CA LYS A 391 -11.14 -14.97 12.49
C LYS A 391 -9.83 -15.16 13.25
N ALA A 392 -8.87 -14.24 13.11
CA ALA A 392 -7.61 -14.28 13.84
C ALA A 392 -7.81 -14.10 15.36
N LEU A 393 -8.75 -13.24 15.77
CA LEU A 393 -9.15 -13.04 17.16
C LEU A 393 -9.79 -14.31 17.74
N GLU A 394 -10.70 -14.97 17.01
CA GLU A 394 -11.35 -16.24 17.41
C GLU A 394 -10.32 -17.35 17.64
N ILE A 395 -9.42 -17.59 16.68
CA ILE A 395 -8.36 -18.60 16.79
C ILE A 395 -7.47 -18.32 18.00
N SER A 396 -7.17 -17.07 18.25
CA SER A 396 -6.31 -16.70 19.39
C SER A 396 -7.00 -16.89 20.74
N THR A 397 -8.32 -16.75 20.83
CA THR A 397 -9.09 -16.90 22.08
C THR A 397 -9.44 -18.36 22.41
N SER A 398 -9.58 -19.23 21.42
CA SER A 398 -9.91 -20.66 21.61
C SER A 398 -8.75 -21.53 22.12
N ARG A 399 -7.57 -20.95 22.33
CA ARG A 399 -6.35 -21.67 22.81
C ARG A 399 -6.08 -21.47 24.31
N ILE A 400 -7.05 -20.94 25.06
CA ILE A 400 -7.06 -20.89 26.53
C ILE A 400 -7.90 -22.04 27.07
#